data_e13e6ef30b4220daf1de0f12336d699d
#
_entry.id   e13e6ef30b4220daf1de0f12336d699d
#
_cell.length_a   1.000
_cell.length_b   1.000
_cell.length_c   1.000
_cell.angle_alpha   90.00
_cell.angle_beta   90.00
_cell.angle_gamma   90.00
#
_symmetry.space_group_name_H-M   'P 1'
#
loop_
_entity.id
_entity.type
_entity.pdbx_description
1 polymer ?
#
loop_
_entity_poly.entity_id
_entity_poly.type
_entity_poly.pdbx_seq_one_letter_code
_entity_poly.pdbx_strand_id
1 'polypeptide(L)'
;MMNATQKPQLIVFGEDWGAHPSSTQNLIRHLGDDYEVIWVNSIGLRRPRLTRHDLLRLCRKLMSRFGASAQRTHQQGAQDAAPCRLINPLVIPLFGSRLVRQLNAALLKRQLTPYIRKDSALILWSSLPSMADLVGRLGERGVVYYCGDDFRSLAGVDHGPIAAMESELAGKADKIFVASETLGSRFAAAKTEWLPHGVDYRLFSSPQPRPGDLPAEGPVAGFYGSVSEWFDVELMSHCARALPHWTFLVIGAVQTDVEPLRRLDNVRLLGPRPHHELPAYAQHWRASLLPFRRNGQIMACNPLKLREYMAAGASIVSTRFPAVESYGDLLRIADSAADFVDALKQIEACPFHANANQLRQAAAQESWSRRAQTVKQCLKQFAHSAAQLDAKCEQPNKAAHSSLI
;
A
#
# COMPACT_ATOMS: atom_id res chain seq x y z
N MET A 1 6.27 38.48 -17.90
CA MET A 1 6.05 37.71 -16.66
C MET A 1 5.71 36.33 -17.07
N MET A 2 6.64 35.37 -16.94
CA MET A 2 6.38 33.96 -17.23
C MET A 2 5.32 33.47 -16.23
N ASN A 3 4.15 33.07 -16.73
CA ASN A 3 3.14 32.37 -15.92
C ASN A 3 3.83 31.16 -15.29
N ALA A 4 3.95 31.14 -13.98
CA ALA A 4 4.31 29.93 -13.25
C ALA A 4 3.28 28.87 -13.65
N THR A 5 3.71 27.87 -14.41
CA THR A 5 2.85 26.78 -14.88
C THR A 5 2.18 26.15 -13.66
N GLN A 6 0.88 26.31 -13.54
CA GLN A 6 0.11 25.79 -12.42
C GLN A 6 0.27 24.26 -12.39
N LYS A 7 0.52 23.71 -11.19
CA LYS A 7 0.67 22.26 -11.01
C LYS A 7 -0.63 21.53 -11.45
N PRO A 8 -0.53 20.42 -12.18
CA PRO A 8 -1.67 19.55 -12.44
C PRO A 8 -2.31 19.07 -11.14
N GLN A 9 -3.62 18.82 -11.16
CA GLN A 9 -4.35 18.28 -10.02
C GLN A 9 -4.39 16.75 -10.07
N LEU A 10 -4.13 16.11 -8.93
CA LEU A 10 -4.22 14.67 -8.75
C LEU A 10 -5.24 14.35 -7.66
N ILE A 11 -6.42 13.84 -8.05
CA ILE A 11 -7.39 13.32 -7.09
C ILE A 11 -7.08 11.85 -6.83
N VAL A 12 -6.82 11.53 -5.56
CA VAL A 12 -6.41 10.20 -5.13
C VAL A 12 -7.50 9.58 -4.25
N PHE A 13 -8.00 8.42 -4.67
CA PHE A 13 -8.91 7.58 -3.88
C PHE A 13 -8.09 6.45 -3.24
N GLY A 14 -7.93 6.52 -1.94
CA GLY A 14 -7.15 5.58 -1.16
C GLY A 14 -7.79 5.23 0.17
N GLU A 15 -7.08 4.49 0.98
CA GLU A 15 -7.40 4.25 2.38
C GLU A 15 -7.34 5.54 3.21
N ASP A 16 -7.82 5.49 4.46
CA ASP A 16 -7.85 6.68 5.32
C ASP A 16 -6.42 7.18 5.56
N TRP A 17 -6.14 8.45 5.19
CA TRP A 17 -4.82 9.05 5.26
C TRP A 17 -4.28 9.04 6.70
N GLY A 18 -3.07 8.53 6.87
CA GLY A 18 -2.40 8.45 8.17
C GLY A 18 -2.87 7.31 9.07
N ALA A 19 -3.83 6.47 8.64
CA ALA A 19 -4.29 5.33 9.46
C ALA A 19 -3.24 4.22 9.53
N HIS A 20 -2.70 3.81 8.39
CA HIS A 20 -1.60 2.84 8.26
C HIS A 20 -0.73 3.24 7.09
N PRO A 21 0.60 3.02 7.15
CA PRO A 21 1.47 3.19 6.00
C PRO A 21 0.99 2.32 4.85
N SER A 22 0.68 2.92 3.71
CA SER A 22 0.26 2.20 2.52
C SER A 22 1.12 2.58 1.33
N SER A 23 1.10 1.72 0.33
CA SER A 23 1.84 1.96 -0.91
C SER A 23 1.39 3.22 -1.59
N THR A 24 0.07 3.48 -1.63
CA THR A 24 -0.48 4.68 -2.24
C THR A 24 -0.04 5.93 -1.49
N GLN A 25 -0.14 5.94 -0.16
CA GLN A 25 0.32 7.10 0.63
C GLN A 25 1.81 7.38 0.40
N ASN A 26 2.64 6.34 0.41
CA ASN A 26 4.07 6.49 0.17
C ASN A 26 4.38 7.01 -1.24
N LEU A 27 3.74 6.48 -2.29
CA LEU A 27 3.90 6.99 -3.65
C LEU A 27 3.46 8.46 -3.76
N ILE A 28 2.28 8.78 -3.26
CA ILE A 28 1.68 10.11 -3.38
C ILE A 28 2.49 11.18 -2.63
N ARG A 29 3.10 10.85 -1.47
CA ARG A 29 4.03 11.77 -0.80
C ARG A 29 5.15 12.25 -1.70
N HIS A 30 5.71 11.38 -2.53
CA HIS A 30 6.75 11.74 -3.50
C HIS A 30 6.23 12.49 -4.74
N LEU A 31 4.92 12.63 -4.91
CA LEU A 31 4.30 13.38 -6.02
C LEU A 31 3.87 14.81 -5.64
N GLY A 32 3.82 15.14 -4.35
CA GLY A 32 3.30 16.42 -3.86
C GLY A 32 4.05 17.66 -4.36
N ASP A 33 5.31 17.52 -4.77
CA ASP A 33 6.08 18.61 -5.36
C ASP A 33 5.67 18.93 -6.80
N ASP A 34 5.19 17.92 -7.55
CA ASP A 34 4.83 18.05 -8.97
C ASP A 34 3.33 18.25 -9.19
N TYR A 35 2.49 17.82 -8.23
CA TYR A 35 1.03 17.79 -8.34
C TYR A 35 0.36 18.45 -7.13
N GLU A 36 -0.79 19.08 -7.37
CA GLU A 36 -1.71 19.47 -6.30
C GLU A 36 -2.56 18.25 -5.92
N VAL A 37 -2.24 17.63 -4.79
CA VAL A 37 -2.89 16.37 -4.37
C VAL A 37 -4.14 16.65 -3.55
N ILE A 38 -5.26 16.09 -4.00
CA ILE A 38 -6.54 16.03 -3.29
C ILE A 38 -6.78 14.56 -2.91
N TRP A 39 -6.63 14.23 -1.64
CA TRP A 39 -6.82 12.88 -1.14
C TRP A 39 -8.26 12.66 -0.68
N VAL A 40 -8.89 11.61 -1.17
CA VAL A 40 -10.23 11.19 -0.78
C VAL A 40 -10.12 9.90 0.03
N ASN A 41 -10.48 9.97 1.29
CA ASN A 41 -10.45 8.84 2.21
C ASN A 41 -11.39 7.71 1.80
N SER A 42 -11.13 6.52 2.31
CA SER A 42 -11.85 5.30 1.98
C SER A 42 -13.36 5.43 2.15
N ILE A 43 -14.09 4.98 1.14
CA ILE A 43 -15.55 4.85 1.17
C ILE A 43 -16.01 3.46 1.66
N GLY A 44 -15.06 2.61 2.07
CA GLY A 44 -15.31 1.25 2.53
C GLY A 44 -15.44 0.24 1.39
N LEU A 45 -15.10 -1.02 1.67
CA LEU A 45 -15.15 -2.14 0.71
C LEU A 45 -16.08 -3.26 1.19
N ARG A 46 -16.78 -3.07 2.30
CA ARG A 46 -17.75 -4.02 2.85
C ARG A 46 -19.04 -3.32 3.25
N ARG A 47 -20.13 -4.06 3.25
CA ARG A 47 -21.40 -3.60 3.83
C ARG A 47 -21.24 -3.42 5.34
N PRO A 48 -21.79 -2.35 5.93
CA PRO A 48 -21.85 -2.22 7.38
C PRO A 48 -22.61 -3.42 7.95
N ARG A 49 -22.04 -4.10 8.91
CA ARG A 49 -22.78 -5.04 9.75
C ARG A 49 -23.39 -4.23 10.90
N LEU A 50 -24.61 -4.56 11.34
CA LEU A 50 -25.28 -3.91 12.47
C LEU A 50 -24.60 -4.29 13.79
N THR A 51 -23.29 -3.98 13.89
CA THR A 51 -22.49 -4.16 15.09
C THR A 51 -22.27 -2.83 15.77
N ARG A 52 -22.16 -2.83 17.11
CA ARG A 52 -21.84 -1.63 17.90
C ARG A 52 -20.57 -0.92 17.39
N HIS A 53 -19.61 -1.68 16.86
CA HIS A 53 -18.38 -1.15 16.31
C HIS A 53 -18.60 -0.39 15.00
N ASP A 54 -19.46 -0.88 14.10
CA ASP A 54 -19.77 -0.20 12.83
C ASP A 54 -20.61 1.07 13.07
N LEU A 55 -21.52 1.03 14.08
CA LEU A 55 -22.29 2.20 14.50
C LEU A 55 -21.39 3.30 15.07
N LEU A 56 -20.44 2.96 15.93
CA LEU A 56 -19.44 3.88 16.48
C LEU A 56 -18.50 4.45 15.40
N ARG A 57 -18.20 3.67 14.37
CA ARG A 57 -17.40 4.13 13.23
C ARG A 57 -18.17 5.13 12.37
N LEU A 58 -19.46 4.89 12.16
CA LEU A 58 -20.36 5.80 11.46
C LEU A 58 -20.53 7.12 12.25
N CYS A 59 -20.79 7.04 13.56
CA CYS A 59 -20.89 8.21 14.43
C CYS A 59 -19.59 9.02 14.46
N ARG A 60 -18.41 8.38 14.51
CA ARG A 60 -17.11 9.06 14.42
C ARG A 60 -16.93 9.78 13.08
N LYS A 61 -17.30 9.14 11.95
CA LYS A 61 -17.24 9.78 10.61
C LYS A 61 -18.21 10.95 10.49
N LEU A 62 -19.36 10.91 11.16
CA LEU A 62 -20.30 12.03 11.21
C LEU A 62 -19.80 13.14 12.14
N MET A 63 -19.28 12.80 13.32
CA MET A 63 -18.80 13.79 14.30
C MET A 63 -17.50 14.50 13.84
N SER A 64 -16.62 13.84 13.10
CA SER A 64 -15.42 14.47 12.52
C SER A 64 -15.75 15.59 11.52
N ARG A 65 -17.00 15.71 11.09
CA ARG A 65 -17.48 16.76 10.21
C ARG A 65 -18.03 18.00 10.95
N PHE A 66 -18.52 17.85 12.17
CA PHE A 66 -19.10 18.94 12.97
C PHE A 66 -18.09 19.54 13.96
N GLY A 67 -16.97 18.89 14.20
CA GLY A 67 -15.85 19.40 14.97
C GLY A 67 -14.91 20.17 14.07
N ALA A 68 -15.02 21.49 14.04
CA ALA A 68 -13.96 22.35 13.55
C ALA A 68 -12.78 22.29 14.53
N SER A 69 -12.04 21.21 14.46
CA SER A 69 -10.67 21.08 14.96
C SER A 69 -10.12 19.80 14.40
N ALA A 70 -9.31 19.91 13.36
CA ALA A 70 -8.40 18.87 13.02
C ALA A 70 -7.52 18.62 14.26
N GLN A 71 -7.89 17.68 15.09
CA GLN A 71 -6.91 17.04 15.96
C GLN A 71 -5.91 16.38 15.02
N ARG A 72 -4.86 17.16 14.73
CA ARG A 72 -3.56 16.63 14.33
C ARG A 72 -3.18 15.67 15.45
N THR A 73 -3.46 14.40 15.25
CA THR A 73 -2.73 13.35 15.94
C THR A 73 -1.30 13.52 15.44
N HIS A 74 -0.53 14.30 16.19
CA HIS A 74 0.92 14.39 16.04
C HIS A 74 1.49 13.00 16.30
N GLN A 75 1.60 12.19 15.25
CA GLN A 75 2.73 11.31 15.16
C GLN A 75 3.89 12.20 14.69
N GLN A 76 4.65 12.64 15.68
CA GLN A 76 5.95 13.27 15.48
C GLN A 76 6.85 12.25 14.78
N GLY A 77 7.21 12.54 13.54
CA GLY A 77 8.19 11.77 12.79
C GLY A 77 8.12 12.11 11.31
N ALA A 78 9.04 12.96 10.86
CA ALA A 78 9.34 13.35 9.48
C ALA A 78 8.37 14.35 8.80
N GLN A 79 8.96 15.38 8.25
CA GLN A 79 8.41 16.41 7.37
C GLN A 79 7.98 15.80 6.02
N ASP A 80 6.95 14.97 6.03
CA ASP A 80 6.43 14.37 4.80
C ASP A 80 5.31 15.24 4.25
N ALA A 81 5.38 15.55 2.96
CA ALA A 81 4.39 16.35 2.26
C ALA A 81 2.99 15.72 2.43
N ALA A 82 2.16 16.36 3.25
CA ALA A 82 0.76 16.02 3.37
C ALA A 82 0.02 16.40 2.07
N PRO A 83 -1.10 15.76 1.72
CA PRO A 83 -1.92 16.20 0.60
C PRO A 83 -2.38 17.64 0.83
N CYS A 84 -2.49 18.42 -0.25
CA CYS A 84 -2.96 19.80 -0.17
C CYS A 84 -4.38 19.87 0.43
N ARG A 85 -5.16 18.81 0.24
CA ARG A 85 -6.52 18.68 0.77
C ARG A 85 -6.88 17.24 1.08
N LEU A 86 -7.51 17.04 2.25
CA LEU A 86 -8.06 15.76 2.69
C LEU A 86 -9.59 15.82 2.70
N ILE A 87 -10.23 14.89 2.01
CA ILE A 87 -11.69 14.83 1.90
C ILE A 87 -12.21 13.54 2.53
N ASN A 88 -13.13 13.66 3.47
CA ASN A 88 -13.90 12.54 4.03
C ASN A 88 -15.23 12.43 3.26
N PRO A 89 -15.37 11.51 2.31
CA PRO A 89 -16.54 11.47 1.45
C PRO A 89 -17.76 10.95 2.18
N LEU A 90 -18.92 11.54 1.86
CA LEU A 90 -20.22 11.02 2.27
C LEU A 90 -20.78 10.17 1.14
N VAL A 91 -20.96 8.89 1.41
CA VAL A 91 -21.54 7.91 0.49
C VAL A 91 -22.42 6.92 1.26
N ILE A 92 -23.36 6.31 0.56
CA ILE A 92 -24.19 5.24 1.09
C ILE A 92 -23.42 3.91 0.89
N PRO A 93 -23.11 3.16 1.97
CA PRO A 93 -22.25 1.97 1.88
C PRO A 93 -22.99 0.71 1.37
N LEU A 94 -23.70 0.82 0.25
CA LEU A 94 -24.49 -0.25 -0.40
C LEU A 94 -24.05 -0.43 -1.86
N PHE A 95 -22.90 -1.05 -2.07
CA PHE A 95 -22.27 -1.18 -3.39
C PHE A 95 -22.93 -2.22 -4.31
N GLY A 96 -23.80 -3.09 -3.79
CA GLY A 96 -24.52 -4.09 -4.58
C GLY A 96 -25.68 -3.53 -5.43
N SER A 97 -26.13 -2.30 -5.16
CA SER A 97 -27.21 -1.65 -5.91
C SER A 97 -26.69 -0.65 -6.93
N ARG A 98 -27.02 -0.83 -8.20
CA ARG A 98 -26.64 0.12 -9.28
C ARG A 98 -27.19 1.53 -9.03
N LEU A 99 -28.40 1.66 -8.52
CA LEU A 99 -29.01 2.96 -8.23
C LEU A 99 -28.23 3.69 -7.11
N VAL A 100 -27.86 2.97 -6.03
CA VAL A 100 -27.09 3.55 -4.95
C VAL A 100 -25.68 3.93 -5.42
N ARG A 101 -25.05 3.12 -6.26
CA ARG A 101 -23.75 3.43 -6.87
C ARG A 101 -23.82 4.72 -7.70
N GLN A 102 -24.87 4.91 -8.53
CA GLN A 102 -25.05 6.12 -9.33
C GLN A 102 -25.31 7.36 -8.44
N LEU A 103 -26.10 7.21 -7.38
CA LEU A 103 -26.31 8.26 -6.38
C LEU A 103 -24.99 8.63 -5.69
N ASN A 104 -24.21 7.65 -5.27
CA ASN A 104 -22.88 7.88 -4.67
C ASN A 104 -21.94 8.61 -5.64
N ALA A 105 -21.94 8.26 -6.91
CA ALA A 105 -21.14 8.96 -7.92
C ALA A 105 -21.57 10.43 -8.07
N ALA A 106 -22.88 10.71 -8.06
CA ALA A 106 -23.39 12.08 -8.08
C ALA A 106 -23.02 12.86 -6.81
N LEU A 107 -23.14 12.24 -5.64
CA LEU A 107 -22.75 12.85 -4.35
C LEU A 107 -21.24 13.14 -4.31
N LEU A 108 -20.39 12.21 -4.76
CA LEU A 108 -18.94 12.40 -4.83
C LEU A 108 -18.59 13.53 -5.79
N LYS A 109 -19.18 13.55 -7.00
CA LYS A 109 -18.99 14.63 -7.95
C LYS A 109 -19.31 15.99 -7.31
N ARG A 110 -20.48 16.12 -6.66
CA ARG A 110 -20.88 17.37 -5.99
C ARG A 110 -19.90 17.78 -4.88
N GLN A 111 -19.37 16.83 -4.12
CA GLN A 111 -18.39 17.09 -3.06
C GLN A 111 -17.01 17.50 -3.60
N LEU A 112 -16.62 16.98 -4.76
CA LEU A 112 -15.29 17.21 -5.35
C LEU A 112 -15.24 18.44 -6.25
N THR A 113 -16.33 18.75 -6.98
CA THR A 113 -16.40 19.87 -7.93
C THR A 113 -15.87 21.20 -7.41
N PRO A 114 -16.13 21.63 -6.15
CA PRO A 114 -15.61 22.89 -5.64
C PRO A 114 -14.08 22.99 -5.55
N TYR A 115 -13.39 21.86 -5.63
CA TYR A 115 -11.94 21.78 -5.51
C TYR A 115 -11.23 21.55 -6.86
N ILE A 116 -12.02 21.30 -7.92
CA ILE A 116 -11.49 21.07 -9.26
C ILE A 116 -11.33 22.42 -9.98
N ARG A 117 -10.12 22.68 -10.45
CA ARG A 117 -9.82 23.87 -11.23
C ARG A 117 -10.03 23.61 -12.71
N LYS A 118 -10.62 24.58 -13.41
CA LYS A 118 -10.89 24.48 -14.85
C LYS A 118 -9.67 24.68 -15.72
N ASP A 119 -8.67 25.39 -15.19
CA ASP A 119 -7.43 25.79 -15.85
C ASP A 119 -6.26 24.82 -15.60
N SER A 120 -6.50 23.69 -14.99
CA SER A 120 -5.50 22.68 -14.64
C SER A 120 -5.87 21.30 -15.17
N ALA A 121 -4.88 20.53 -15.62
CA ALA A 121 -5.07 19.12 -15.94
C ALA A 121 -5.47 18.35 -14.70
N LEU A 122 -6.57 17.60 -14.78
CA LEU A 122 -7.05 16.73 -13.70
C LEU A 122 -6.72 15.28 -14.04
N ILE A 123 -6.07 14.59 -13.11
CA ILE A 123 -5.79 13.16 -13.19
C ILE A 123 -6.45 12.46 -12.01
N LEU A 124 -7.07 11.31 -12.26
CA LEU A 124 -7.60 10.45 -11.21
C LEU A 124 -6.66 9.29 -10.93
N TRP A 125 -6.37 9.09 -9.66
CA TRP A 125 -5.67 7.91 -9.15
C TRP A 125 -6.59 7.13 -8.22
N SER A 126 -6.70 5.83 -8.40
CA SER A 126 -7.41 4.99 -7.45
C SER A 126 -6.63 3.76 -7.07
N SER A 127 -6.61 3.47 -5.77
CA SER A 127 -6.20 2.17 -5.22
C SER A 127 -7.39 1.34 -4.75
N LEU A 128 -8.61 1.88 -4.91
CA LEU A 128 -9.85 1.24 -4.47
C LEU A 128 -10.83 1.09 -5.63
N PRO A 129 -11.39 -0.10 -5.88
CA PRO A 129 -12.36 -0.34 -6.94
C PRO A 129 -13.64 0.52 -6.83
N SER A 130 -13.96 0.98 -5.63
CA SER A 130 -15.21 1.67 -5.29
C SER A 130 -15.45 3.01 -6.00
N MET A 131 -14.44 3.55 -6.71
CA MET A 131 -14.62 4.78 -7.50
C MET A 131 -14.98 4.56 -8.96
N ALA A 132 -15.16 3.33 -9.43
CA ALA A 132 -15.41 3.00 -10.83
C ALA A 132 -16.55 3.81 -11.48
N ASP A 133 -17.60 4.15 -10.72
CA ASP A 133 -18.76 4.90 -11.22
C ASP A 133 -18.50 6.41 -11.36
N LEU A 134 -17.41 6.94 -10.79
CA LEU A 134 -17.05 8.35 -10.86
C LEU A 134 -16.21 8.67 -12.10
N VAL A 135 -15.49 7.69 -12.63
CA VAL A 135 -14.66 7.82 -13.85
C VAL A 135 -15.50 8.35 -15.02
N GLY A 136 -14.98 9.37 -15.71
CA GLY A 136 -15.63 10.06 -16.81
C GLY A 136 -16.60 11.17 -16.38
N ARG A 137 -16.67 11.52 -15.07
CA ARG A 137 -17.63 12.49 -14.55
C ARG A 137 -17.04 13.79 -14.03
N LEU A 138 -15.72 13.87 -13.87
CA LEU A 138 -15.02 15.04 -13.31
C LEU A 138 -14.29 15.86 -14.36
N GLY A 139 -14.23 15.39 -15.61
CA GLY A 139 -13.48 16.03 -16.70
C GLY A 139 -11.98 15.73 -16.62
N GLU A 140 -11.65 14.59 -16.04
CA GLU A 140 -10.28 14.09 -15.94
C GLU A 140 -9.69 13.74 -17.30
N ARG A 141 -8.38 13.94 -17.44
CA ARG A 141 -7.59 13.68 -18.64
C ARG A 141 -6.91 12.31 -18.64
N GLY A 142 -6.81 11.69 -17.47
CA GLY A 142 -6.24 10.36 -17.31
C GLY A 142 -6.71 9.71 -16.04
N VAL A 143 -6.84 8.39 -16.09
CA VAL A 143 -7.27 7.55 -14.99
C VAL A 143 -6.24 6.47 -14.74
N VAL A 144 -5.66 6.47 -13.55
CA VAL A 144 -4.68 5.47 -13.11
C VAL A 144 -5.31 4.60 -12.03
N TYR A 145 -5.25 3.29 -12.23
CA TYR A 145 -5.61 2.30 -11.22
C TYR A 145 -4.34 1.64 -10.67
N TYR A 146 -4.15 1.66 -9.35
CA TYR A 146 -3.10 0.94 -8.67
C TYR A 146 -3.69 -0.25 -7.91
N CYS A 147 -3.48 -1.46 -8.43
CA CYS A 147 -3.90 -2.71 -7.83
C CYS A 147 -2.79 -3.24 -6.92
N GLY A 148 -2.87 -2.93 -5.63
CA GLY A 148 -1.89 -3.35 -4.62
C GLY A 148 -2.17 -4.73 -4.02
N ASP A 149 -3.44 -5.17 -4.03
CA ASP A 149 -3.92 -6.39 -3.40
C ASP A 149 -4.93 -7.13 -4.27
N ASP A 150 -5.09 -8.42 -4.03
CA ASP A 150 -6.16 -9.22 -4.65
C ASP A 150 -7.50 -9.03 -3.93
N PHE A 151 -8.32 -8.09 -4.40
CA PHE A 151 -9.66 -7.85 -3.84
C PHE A 151 -10.62 -9.06 -3.90
N ARG A 152 -10.29 -10.09 -4.69
CA ARG A 152 -11.08 -11.34 -4.77
C ARG A 152 -10.77 -12.30 -3.62
N SER A 153 -9.57 -12.17 -3.02
CA SER A 153 -9.11 -13.03 -1.92
C SER A 153 -8.82 -12.25 -0.63
N LEU A 154 -8.92 -10.90 -0.67
CA LEU A 154 -8.60 -10.04 0.46
C LEU A 154 -9.62 -10.21 1.59
N ALA A 155 -9.14 -10.49 2.80
CA ALA A 155 -9.99 -10.64 3.97
C ALA A 155 -10.79 -9.37 4.28
N GLY A 156 -12.07 -9.53 4.66
CA GLY A 156 -12.92 -8.41 5.08
C GLY A 156 -13.54 -7.56 3.95
N VAL A 157 -13.54 -8.07 2.72
CA VAL A 157 -14.12 -7.43 1.54
C VAL A 157 -15.38 -8.21 1.08
N ASP A 158 -16.38 -7.50 0.54
CA ASP A 158 -17.51 -8.10 -0.16
C ASP A 158 -17.09 -8.47 -1.59
N HIS A 159 -16.53 -9.67 -1.77
CA HIS A 159 -15.81 -10.07 -2.98
C HIS A 159 -16.60 -9.89 -4.29
N GLY A 160 -17.87 -10.32 -4.36
CA GLY A 160 -18.66 -10.25 -5.59
C GLY A 160 -18.84 -8.83 -6.14
N PRO A 161 -19.45 -7.92 -5.37
CA PRO A 161 -19.62 -6.52 -5.78
C PRO A 161 -18.30 -5.80 -6.07
N ILE A 162 -17.27 -6.04 -5.25
CA ILE A 162 -15.98 -5.35 -5.40
C ILE A 162 -15.23 -5.87 -6.62
N ALA A 163 -15.25 -7.16 -6.92
CA ALA A 163 -14.63 -7.72 -8.13
C ALA A 163 -15.30 -7.18 -9.41
N ALA A 164 -16.62 -6.99 -9.41
CA ALA A 164 -17.32 -6.37 -10.53
C ALA A 164 -16.89 -4.91 -10.72
N MET A 165 -16.81 -4.13 -9.63
CA MET A 165 -16.35 -2.74 -9.67
C MET A 165 -14.88 -2.64 -10.10
N GLU A 166 -14.02 -3.56 -9.68
CA GLU A 166 -12.63 -3.65 -10.14
C GLU A 166 -12.55 -3.85 -11.64
N SER A 167 -13.35 -4.77 -12.19
CA SER A 167 -13.40 -5.02 -13.63
C SER A 167 -13.89 -3.79 -14.41
N GLU A 168 -14.89 -3.08 -13.89
CA GLU A 168 -15.39 -1.82 -14.46
C GLU A 168 -14.31 -0.72 -14.41
N LEU A 169 -13.62 -0.56 -13.29
CA LEU A 169 -12.54 0.41 -13.14
C LEU A 169 -11.38 0.09 -14.09
N ALA A 170 -10.97 -1.17 -14.11
CA ALA A 170 -9.93 -1.63 -15.02
C ALA A 170 -10.27 -1.43 -16.49
N GLY A 171 -11.54 -1.58 -16.87
CA GLY A 171 -12.02 -1.25 -18.22
C GLY A 171 -11.83 0.22 -18.59
N LYS A 172 -12.10 1.11 -17.64
CA LYS A 172 -12.09 2.58 -17.83
C LYS A 172 -10.71 3.23 -17.60
N ALA A 173 -9.81 2.56 -16.87
CA ALA A 173 -8.48 3.10 -16.59
C ALA A 173 -7.62 3.18 -17.85
N ASP A 174 -6.87 4.27 -18.01
CA ASP A 174 -5.89 4.47 -19.07
C ASP A 174 -4.57 3.75 -18.74
N LYS A 175 -4.23 3.66 -17.46
CA LYS A 175 -3.05 2.95 -16.96
C LYS A 175 -3.41 2.15 -15.72
N ILE A 176 -2.87 0.93 -15.65
CA ILE A 176 -3.01 0.05 -14.48
C ILE A 176 -1.61 -0.29 -13.97
N PHE A 177 -1.31 0.06 -12.73
CA PHE A 177 -0.14 -0.43 -12.03
C PHE A 177 -0.54 -1.61 -11.14
N VAL A 178 0.28 -2.65 -11.12
CA VAL A 178 0.05 -3.86 -10.32
C VAL A 178 1.24 -4.17 -9.43
N ALA A 179 0.97 -4.54 -8.18
CA ALA A 179 2.03 -4.82 -7.21
C ALA A 179 2.73 -6.17 -7.43
N SER A 180 2.09 -7.11 -8.13
CA SER A 180 2.67 -8.42 -8.46
C SER A 180 2.27 -8.86 -9.87
N GLU A 181 3.07 -9.76 -10.47
CA GLU A 181 2.79 -10.35 -11.78
C GLU A 181 1.48 -11.15 -11.77
N THR A 182 1.21 -11.85 -10.67
CA THR A 182 -0.06 -12.60 -10.48
C THR A 182 -1.27 -11.67 -10.59
N LEU A 183 -1.19 -10.45 -10.05
CA LEU A 183 -2.25 -9.45 -10.22
C LEU A 183 -2.30 -8.95 -11.66
N GLY A 184 -1.16 -8.79 -12.31
CA GLY A 184 -1.04 -8.28 -13.68
C GLY A 184 -1.72 -9.16 -14.72
N SER A 185 -1.68 -10.46 -14.55
CA SER A 185 -2.30 -11.43 -15.47
C SER A 185 -3.83 -11.28 -15.60
N ARG A 186 -4.45 -10.51 -14.69
CA ARG A 186 -5.92 -10.28 -14.66
C ARG A 186 -6.37 -9.10 -15.52
N PHE A 187 -5.44 -8.30 -16.01
CA PHE A 187 -5.74 -7.05 -16.74
C PHE A 187 -5.14 -7.07 -18.13
N ALA A 188 -5.65 -6.19 -19.01
CA ALA A 188 -5.14 -6.06 -20.38
C ALA A 188 -3.66 -5.61 -20.38
N ALA A 189 -2.77 -6.40 -20.96
CA ALA A 189 -1.33 -6.16 -20.95
C ALA A 189 -0.93 -4.79 -21.53
N ALA A 190 -1.65 -4.30 -22.54
CA ALA A 190 -1.35 -3.02 -23.21
C ALA A 190 -1.38 -1.79 -22.26
N LYS A 191 -2.13 -1.84 -21.17
CA LYS A 191 -2.23 -0.75 -20.20
C LYS A 191 -1.76 -1.11 -18.80
N THR A 192 -1.27 -2.33 -18.60
CA THR A 192 -0.80 -2.85 -17.30
C THR A 192 0.72 -2.77 -17.22
N GLU A 193 1.22 -2.28 -16.10
CA GLU A 193 2.64 -2.20 -15.80
C GLU A 193 2.91 -2.68 -14.39
N TRP A 194 3.99 -3.44 -14.24
CA TRP A 194 4.41 -3.91 -12.93
C TRP A 194 5.06 -2.78 -12.12
N LEU A 195 4.45 -2.46 -10.99
CA LEU A 195 4.94 -1.48 -10.03
C LEU A 195 4.88 -2.11 -8.63
N PRO A 196 5.84 -2.93 -8.24
CA PRO A 196 5.87 -3.55 -6.92
C PRO A 196 5.97 -2.49 -5.82
N HIS A 197 5.62 -2.90 -4.61
CA HIS A 197 5.77 -2.03 -3.46
C HIS A 197 7.21 -1.56 -3.30
N GLY A 198 7.37 -0.41 -2.68
CA GLY A 198 8.67 0.14 -2.32
C GLY A 198 8.95 0.00 -0.82
N VAL A 199 10.06 0.57 -0.39
CA VAL A 199 10.46 0.67 1.02
C VAL A 199 10.93 2.08 1.33
N ASP A 200 10.67 2.55 2.55
CA ASP A 200 11.41 3.68 3.12
C ASP A 200 12.82 3.20 3.50
N TYR A 201 13.68 3.17 2.48
CA TYR A 201 15.04 2.65 2.63
C TYR A 201 15.81 3.42 3.70
N ARG A 202 15.65 4.75 3.77
CA ARG A 202 16.36 5.57 4.75
C ARG A 202 15.95 5.23 6.18
N LEU A 203 14.66 5.07 6.43
CA LEU A 203 14.14 4.71 7.74
C LEU A 203 14.69 3.36 8.20
N PHE A 204 14.64 2.34 7.34
CA PHE A 204 15.00 0.98 7.72
C PHE A 204 16.52 0.69 7.68
N SER A 205 17.30 1.40 6.86
CA SER A 205 18.75 1.20 6.76
C SER A 205 19.56 2.03 7.75
N SER A 206 19.00 3.12 8.30
CA SER A 206 19.67 3.94 9.29
C SER A 206 19.83 3.19 10.60
N PRO A 207 21.03 3.20 11.23
CA PRO A 207 21.27 2.52 12.50
C PRO A 207 20.29 2.96 13.59
N GLN A 208 19.71 1.99 14.28
CA GLN A 208 18.77 2.23 15.38
C GLN A 208 19.30 1.64 16.69
N PRO A 209 18.98 2.23 17.85
CA PRO A 209 19.31 1.65 19.13
C PRO A 209 18.55 0.33 19.33
N ARG A 210 19.15 -0.59 20.12
CA ARG A 210 18.48 -1.84 20.48
C ARG A 210 17.24 -1.56 21.33
N PRO A 211 16.07 -2.11 21.02
CA PRO A 211 14.88 -1.99 21.85
C PRO A 211 15.08 -2.61 23.24
N GLY A 212 14.62 -1.92 24.28
CA GLY A 212 14.78 -2.38 25.67
C GLY A 212 13.93 -3.60 26.03
N ASP A 213 12.89 -3.91 25.25
CA ASP A 213 12.02 -5.07 25.42
C ASP A 213 12.46 -6.30 24.59
N LEU A 214 13.56 -6.19 23.83
CA LEU A 214 14.22 -7.36 23.26
C LEU A 214 14.93 -8.18 24.36
N PRO A 215 14.82 -9.53 24.35
CA PRO A 215 15.53 -10.40 25.26
C PRO A 215 17.04 -10.12 25.28
N ALA A 216 17.63 -10.00 26.47
CA ALA A 216 19.06 -9.73 26.62
C ALA A 216 19.91 -10.89 26.11
N GLU A 217 19.45 -12.12 26.29
CA GLU A 217 20.16 -13.36 25.98
C GLU A 217 19.37 -14.20 24.95
N GLY A 218 20.09 -15.05 24.22
CA GLY A 218 19.56 -15.97 23.23
C GLY A 218 19.20 -15.33 21.89
N PRO A 219 19.03 -16.16 20.85
CA PRO A 219 18.61 -15.70 19.56
C PRO A 219 17.12 -15.33 19.53
N VAL A 220 16.78 -14.28 18.80
CA VAL A 220 15.40 -13.80 18.61
C VAL A 220 14.98 -13.96 17.15
N ALA A 221 13.85 -14.62 16.92
CA ALA A 221 13.19 -14.66 15.62
C ALA A 221 11.93 -13.77 15.67
N GLY A 222 11.87 -12.77 14.81
CA GLY A 222 10.83 -11.76 14.91
C GLY A 222 9.94 -11.64 13.66
N PHE A 223 8.68 -11.31 13.91
CA PHE A 223 7.70 -10.93 12.90
C PHE A 223 7.02 -9.64 13.34
N TYR A 224 6.78 -8.72 12.41
CA TYR A 224 5.87 -7.60 12.65
C TYR A 224 4.80 -7.48 11.54
N GLY A 225 3.62 -7.04 11.93
CA GLY A 225 2.44 -6.87 11.08
C GLY A 225 1.21 -7.48 11.71
N SER A 226 0.05 -7.30 11.08
CA SER A 226 -1.18 -7.92 11.57
C SER A 226 -1.07 -9.45 11.53
N VAL A 227 -1.51 -10.10 12.61
CA VAL A 227 -1.62 -11.55 12.71
C VAL A 227 -3.06 -11.92 12.37
N SER A 228 -3.29 -12.40 11.16
CA SER A 228 -4.59 -12.66 10.57
C SER A 228 -4.61 -14.09 9.98
N GLU A 229 -5.64 -14.46 9.22
CA GLU A 229 -5.84 -15.80 8.64
C GLU A 229 -4.68 -16.27 7.73
N TRP A 230 -3.93 -15.36 7.16
CA TRP A 230 -2.76 -15.63 6.31
C TRP A 230 -1.47 -15.92 7.09
N PHE A 231 -1.45 -15.65 8.41
CA PHE A 231 -0.31 -15.97 9.29
C PHE A 231 -0.39 -17.42 9.75
N ASP A 232 0.70 -18.15 9.62
CA ASP A 232 0.74 -19.58 9.97
C ASP A 232 1.11 -19.77 11.45
N VAL A 233 0.07 -19.83 12.29
CA VAL A 233 0.17 -20.08 13.73
C VAL A 233 0.75 -21.46 14.05
N GLU A 234 0.42 -22.47 13.21
CA GLU A 234 0.88 -23.84 13.42
C GLU A 234 2.38 -23.97 13.13
N LEU A 235 2.85 -23.37 12.01
CA LEU A 235 4.28 -23.28 11.69
C LEU A 235 5.06 -22.59 12.79
N MET A 236 4.58 -21.43 13.25
CA MET A 236 5.24 -20.69 14.35
C MET A 236 5.29 -21.47 15.64
N SER A 237 4.21 -22.17 15.99
CA SER A 237 4.15 -23.04 17.16
C SER A 237 5.11 -24.24 17.04
N HIS A 238 5.25 -24.80 15.84
CA HIS A 238 6.20 -25.89 15.57
C HIS A 238 7.65 -25.41 15.76
N CYS A 239 8.00 -24.27 15.17
CA CYS A 239 9.33 -23.66 15.31
C CYS A 239 9.67 -23.36 16.77
N ALA A 240 8.74 -22.78 17.52
CA ALA A 240 8.96 -22.44 18.92
C ALA A 240 9.20 -23.68 19.79
N ARG A 241 8.48 -24.78 19.57
CA ARG A 241 8.72 -26.05 20.27
C ARG A 241 10.05 -26.70 19.88
N ALA A 242 10.42 -26.64 18.59
CA ALA A 242 11.65 -27.23 18.08
C ALA A 242 12.93 -26.46 18.50
N LEU A 243 12.78 -25.18 18.85
CA LEU A 243 13.89 -24.27 19.19
C LEU A 243 13.61 -23.57 20.54
N PRO A 244 13.58 -24.31 21.67
CA PRO A 244 13.18 -23.75 22.99
C PRO A 244 14.14 -22.66 23.51
N HIS A 245 15.39 -22.61 23.03
CA HIS A 245 16.36 -21.58 23.39
C HIS A 245 16.23 -20.29 22.56
N TRP A 246 15.40 -20.28 21.52
CA TRP A 246 15.04 -19.06 20.77
C TRP A 246 13.85 -18.37 21.42
N THR A 247 13.83 -17.04 21.35
CA THR A 247 12.60 -16.26 21.59
C THR A 247 11.93 -15.91 20.25
N PHE A 248 10.64 -16.24 20.14
CA PHE A 248 9.82 -15.86 18.99
C PHE A 248 9.00 -14.62 19.33
N LEU A 249 9.28 -13.51 18.63
CA LEU A 249 8.68 -12.21 18.91
C LEU A 249 7.68 -11.84 17.82
N VAL A 250 6.44 -11.55 18.21
CA VAL A 250 5.37 -11.14 17.27
C VAL A 250 4.87 -9.76 17.66
N ILE A 251 5.02 -8.80 16.73
CA ILE A 251 4.63 -7.40 16.90
C ILE A 251 3.47 -7.08 15.96
N GLY A 252 2.30 -6.75 16.50
CA GLY A 252 1.16 -6.34 15.70
C GLY A 252 -0.20 -6.66 16.28
N ALA A 253 -1.24 -6.24 15.58
CA ALA A 253 -2.62 -6.52 15.96
C ALA A 253 -2.96 -7.98 15.68
N VAL A 254 -3.55 -8.65 16.67
CA VAL A 254 -4.00 -10.04 16.55
C VAL A 254 -5.47 -10.05 16.13
N GLN A 255 -5.76 -10.71 15.01
CA GLN A 255 -7.08 -10.78 14.37
C GLN A 255 -7.55 -12.22 14.13
N THR A 256 -6.76 -13.22 14.56
CA THR A 256 -7.08 -14.64 14.48
C THR A 256 -6.76 -15.33 15.81
N ASP A 257 -7.14 -16.59 15.95
CA ASP A 257 -6.80 -17.36 17.15
C ASP A 257 -5.28 -17.62 17.20
N VAL A 258 -4.65 -17.18 18.29
CA VAL A 258 -3.23 -17.37 18.59
C VAL A 258 -3.01 -18.10 19.92
N GLU A 259 -4.03 -18.73 20.45
CA GLU A 259 -3.94 -19.47 21.72
C GLU A 259 -2.84 -20.55 21.71
N PRO A 260 -2.57 -21.25 20.58
CA PRO A 260 -1.42 -22.15 20.50
C PRO A 260 -0.07 -21.50 20.73
N LEU A 261 0.08 -20.22 20.37
CA LEU A 261 1.31 -19.45 20.60
C LEU A 261 1.39 -18.94 22.03
N ARG A 262 0.27 -18.54 22.64
CA ARG A 262 0.23 -18.01 24.02
C ARG A 262 0.66 -19.03 25.08
N ARG A 263 0.54 -20.33 24.77
CA ARG A 263 0.91 -21.45 25.66
C ARG A 263 2.40 -21.79 25.65
N LEU A 264 3.19 -21.08 24.84
CA LEU A 264 4.62 -21.35 24.68
C LEU A 264 5.43 -20.25 25.39
N ASP A 265 6.27 -20.64 26.33
CA ASP A 265 7.05 -19.73 27.20
C ASP A 265 8.05 -18.87 26.41
N ASN A 266 8.50 -19.38 25.26
CA ASN A 266 9.45 -18.71 24.39
C ASN A 266 8.78 -17.90 23.25
N VAL A 267 7.45 -17.68 23.30
CA VAL A 267 6.74 -16.81 22.37
C VAL A 267 6.24 -15.56 23.08
N ARG A 268 6.52 -14.39 22.51
CA ARG A 268 6.08 -13.09 23.04
C ARG A 268 5.26 -12.33 22.03
N LEU A 269 4.02 -11.97 22.39
CA LEU A 269 3.12 -11.15 21.59
C LEU A 269 3.13 -9.73 22.16
N LEU A 270 3.80 -8.78 21.50
CA LEU A 270 4.00 -7.41 22.00
C LEU A 270 2.89 -6.42 21.65
N GLY A 271 1.92 -6.84 20.81
CA GLY A 271 0.93 -5.92 20.27
C GLY A 271 1.52 -4.94 19.24
N PRO A 272 0.71 -3.98 18.74
CA PRO A 272 1.14 -3.00 17.74
C PRO A 272 2.24 -2.07 18.26
N ARG A 273 3.18 -1.72 17.37
CA ARG A 273 4.20 -0.68 17.58
C ARG A 273 4.11 0.35 16.43
N PRO A 274 4.49 1.60 16.67
CA PRO A 274 4.62 2.61 15.61
C PRO A 274 5.59 2.15 14.51
N HIS A 275 5.29 2.45 13.25
CA HIS A 275 6.09 1.99 12.12
C HIS A 275 7.57 2.42 12.19
N HIS A 276 7.84 3.63 12.72
CA HIS A 276 9.19 4.15 12.87
C HIS A 276 10.03 3.44 13.94
N GLU A 277 9.42 2.65 14.83
CA GLU A 277 10.13 1.83 15.82
C GLU A 277 10.54 0.45 15.26
N LEU A 278 9.88 -0.02 14.20
CA LEU A 278 10.09 -1.37 13.66
C LEU A 278 11.52 -1.63 13.15
N PRO A 279 12.24 -0.65 12.55
CA PRO A 279 13.64 -0.85 12.16
C PRO A 279 14.53 -1.29 13.32
N ALA A 280 14.33 -0.77 14.54
CA ALA A 280 15.10 -1.12 15.70
C ALA A 280 15.00 -2.62 16.04
N TYR A 281 13.81 -3.20 15.93
CA TYR A 281 13.62 -4.64 16.11
C TYR A 281 14.29 -5.44 15.00
N ALA A 282 14.02 -5.08 13.73
CA ALA A 282 14.54 -5.82 12.57
C ALA A 282 16.07 -5.82 12.51
N GLN A 283 16.74 -4.76 12.98
CA GLN A 283 18.20 -4.66 13.02
C GLN A 283 18.85 -5.45 14.16
N HIS A 284 18.09 -5.80 15.22
CA HIS A 284 18.66 -6.36 16.45
C HIS A 284 18.19 -7.78 16.78
N TRP A 285 17.15 -8.30 16.13
CA TRP A 285 16.84 -9.72 16.26
C TRP A 285 17.67 -10.58 15.31
N ARG A 286 17.75 -11.89 15.54
CA ARG A 286 18.59 -12.81 14.78
C ARG A 286 18.02 -13.12 13.41
N ALA A 287 16.70 -13.28 13.30
CA ALA A 287 16.02 -13.61 12.07
C ALA A 287 14.67 -12.89 11.97
N SER A 288 14.38 -12.38 10.79
CA SER A 288 13.06 -11.85 10.39
C SER A 288 12.23 -12.96 9.75
N LEU A 289 10.96 -13.07 10.10
CA LEU A 289 10.11 -14.16 9.69
C LEU A 289 8.99 -13.71 8.75
N LEU A 290 8.71 -14.51 7.72
CA LEU A 290 7.53 -14.43 6.87
C LEU A 290 6.80 -15.80 6.89
N PRO A 291 6.12 -16.11 8.00
CA PRO A 291 5.45 -17.40 8.20
C PRO A 291 4.04 -17.36 7.62
N PHE A 292 3.93 -17.38 6.31
CA PHE A 292 2.66 -17.21 5.62
C PHE A 292 2.04 -18.53 5.17
N ARG A 293 0.72 -18.66 5.32
CA ARG A 293 -0.04 -19.77 4.75
C ARG A 293 -0.15 -19.62 3.24
N ARG A 294 0.01 -20.72 2.49
CA ARG A 294 -0.26 -20.72 1.05
C ARG A 294 -1.76 -20.61 0.80
N ASN A 295 -2.23 -19.42 0.51
CA ASN A 295 -3.61 -19.15 0.10
C ASN A 295 -3.63 -18.15 -1.06
N GLY A 296 -4.79 -17.89 -1.65
CA GLY A 296 -4.92 -16.99 -2.80
C GLY A 296 -4.36 -15.58 -2.53
N GLN A 297 -4.56 -15.04 -1.33
CA GLN A 297 -4.05 -13.73 -0.94
C GLN A 297 -2.51 -13.70 -0.94
N ILE A 298 -1.86 -14.70 -0.33
CA ILE A 298 -0.39 -14.77 -0.26
C ILE A 298 0.24 -15.06 -1.61
N MET A 299 -0.39 -15.90 -2.44
CA MET A 299 0.10 -16.18 -3.79
C MET A 299 0.09 -14.95 -4.71
N ALA A 300 -0.75 -13.96 -4.43
CA ALA A 300 -0.83 -12.71 -5.18
C ALA A 300 -0.14 -11.53 -4.47
N CYS A 301 0.26 -11.69 -3.21
CA CYS A 301 0.81 -10.58 -2.42
C CYS A 301 2.25 -10.23 -2.79
N ASN A 302 2.60 -8.99 -2.47
CA ASN A 302 3.96 -8.46 -2.55
C ASN A 302 4.25 -7.75 -1.21
N PRO A 303 4.71 -8.47 -0.15
CA PRO A 303 4.69 -7.93 1.20
C PRO A 303 5.71 -6.81 1.41
N LEU A 304 5.26 -5.67 1.95
CA LEU A 304 6.09 -4.52 2.31
C LEU A 304 7.23 -4.92 3.26
N LYS A 305 6.91 -5.73 4.27
CA LYS A 305 7.86 -6.14 5.31
C LYS A 305 9.05 -6.94 4.79
N LEU A 306 8.93 -7.61 3.64
CA LEU A 306 10.07 -8.25 3.01
C LEU A 306 11.18 -7.23 2.69
N ARG A 307 10.80 -6.12 2.06
CA ARG A 307 11.72 -5.04 1.69
C ARG A 307 12.23 -4.27 2.90
N GLU A 308 11.39 -4.12 3.90
CA GLU A 308 11.75 -3.50 5.17
C GLU A 308 12.81 -4.34 5.90
N TYR A 309 12.65 -5.66 5.97
CA TYR A 309 13.65 -6.59 6.51
C TYR A 309 14.96 -6.55 5.71
N MET A 310 14.87 -6.53 4.38
CA MET A 310 16.05 -6.39 3.52
C MET A 310 16.77 -5.07 3.75
N ALA A 311 16.04 -3.95 3.85
CA ALA A 311 16.61 -2.63 4.11
C ALA A 311 17.25 -2.53 5.51
N ALA A 312 16.69 -3.19 6.51
CA ALA A 312 17.30 -3.36 7.81
C ALA A 312 18.57 -4.23 7.78
N GLY A 313 18.75 -5.05 6.74
CA GLY A 313 19.85 -6.01 6.61
C GLY A 313 19.64 -7.26 7.44
N ALA A 314 18.41 -7.54 7.84
CA ALA A 314 18.07 -8.67 8.68
C ALA A 314 18.10 -9.98 7.89
N SER A 315 18.61 -11.07 8.49
CA SER A 315 18.48 -12.41 7.92
C SER A 315 17.01 -12.82 7.87
N ILE A 316 16.55 -13.38 6.74
CA ILE A 316 15.12 -13.60 6.49
C ILE A 316 14.83 -15.08 6.28
N VAL A 317 13.83 -15.61 6.97
CA VAL A 317 13.24 -16.93 6.71
C VAL A 317 11.78 -16.75 6.29
N SER A 318 11.41 -17.38 5.18
CA SER A 318 10.09 -17.26 4.60
C SER A 318 9.54 -18.62 4.17
N THR A 319 8.23 -18.81 4.27
CA THR A 319 7.54 -19.83 3.48
C THR A 319 7.60 -19.46 2.00
N ARG A 320 7.43 -20.46 1.10
CA ARG A 320 7.51 -20.23 -0.34
C ARG A 320 6.24 -19.58 -0.90
N PHE A 321 6.42 -18.45 -1.61
CA PHE A 321 5.41 -17.80 -2.45
C PHE A 321 6.10 -16.92 -3.50
N PRO A 322 5.41 -16.50 -4.61
CA PRO A 322 6.08 -15.90 -5.77
C PRO A 322 6.93 -14.67 -5.44
N ALA A 323 6.51 -13.79 -4.54
CA ALA A 323 7.25 -12.56 -4.26
C ALA A 323 8.61 -12.78 -3.58
N VAL A 324 8.86 -13.90 -2.90
CA VAL A 324 10.16 -14.21 -2.28
C VAL A 324 11.10 -14.96 -3.22
N GLU A 325 10.57 -15.66 -4.23
CA GLU A 325 11.36 -16.47 -5.14
C GLU A 325 12.33 -15.63 -5.99
N SER A 326 11.96 -14.40 -6.31
CA SER A 326 12.80 -13.48 -7.09
C SER A 326 14.09 -13.05 -6.36
N TYR A 327 14.20 -13.28 -5.06
CA TYR A 327 15.38 -12.90 -4.28
C TYR A 327 16.37 -14.06 -4.08
N GLY A 328 16.02 -15.27 -4.52
CA GLY A 328 16.93 -16.43 -4.55
C GLY A 328 17.67 -16.66 -3.23
N ASP A 329 19.01 -16.74 -3.31
CA ASP A 329 19.88 -17.05 -2.15
C ASP A 329 20.00 -15.93 -1.11
N LEU A 330 19.41 -14.75 -1.36
CA LEU A 330 19.38 -13.68 -0.36
C LEU A 330 18.50 -14.03 0.85
N LEU A 331 17.53 -14.94 0.67
CA LEU A 331 16.59 -15.37 1.70
C LEU A 331 16.74 -16.88 1.96
N ARG A 332 16.25 -17.33 3.11
CA ARG A 332 16.01 -18.75 3.39
C ARG A 332 14.53 -19.04 3.11
N ILE A 333 14.26 -19.79 2.04
CA ILE A 333 12.89 -20.15 1.65
C ILE A 333 12.63 -21.59 2.06
N ALA A 334 11.60 -21.82 2.86
CA ALA A 334 11.21 -23.11 3.42
C ALA A 334 9.94 -23.63 2.77
N ASP A 335 9.91 -24.92 2.43
CA ASP A 335 8.74 -25.61 1.88
C ASP A 335 7.96 -26.38 2.94
N SER A 336 8.59 -26.65 4.08
CA SER A 336 7.99 -27.36 5.22
C SER A 336 8.38 -26.70 6.55
N ALA A 337 7.70 -27.11 7.63
CA ALA A 337 8.02 -26.66 8.97
C ALA A 337 9.43 -27.12 9.40
N ALA A 338 9.87 -28.29 8.97
CA ALA A 338 11.22 -28.78 9.22
C ALA A 338 12.28 -27.92 8.52
N ASP A 339 12.07 -27.58 7.23
CA ASP A 339 12.97 -26.68 6.50
C ASP A 339 13.05 -25.30 7.16
N PHE A 340 11.94 -24.81 7.70
CA PHE A 340 11.90 -23.52 8.38
C PHE A 340 12.74 -23.53 9.67
N VAL A 341 12.65 -24.61 10.45
CA VAL A 341 13.49 -24.83 11.64
C VAL A 341 14.96 -24.94 11.25
N ASP A 342 15.29 -25.69 10.19
CA ASP A 342 16.68 -25.87 9.75
C ASP A 342 17.24 -24.56 9.18
N ALA A 343 16.45 -23.74 8.51
CA ALA A 343 16.85 -22.41 8.10
C ALA A 343 17.21 -21.50 9.31
N LEU A 344 16.46 -21.57 10.41
CA LEU A 344 16.76 -20.84 11.64
C LEU A 344 18.07 -21.32 12.27
N LYS A 345 18.31 -22.64 12.35
CA LYS A 345 19.58 -23.21 12.84
C LYS A 345 20.76 -22.77 11.97
N GLN A 346 20.61 -22.75 10.66
CA GLN A 346 21.65 -22.26 9.74
C GLN A 346 21.97 -20.78 9.99
N ILE A 347 20.94 -19.93 10.20
CA ILE A 347 21.14 -18.53 10.54
C ILE A 347 21.86 -18.39 11.88
N GLU A 348 21.56 -19.23 12.85
CA GLU A 348 22.23 -19.22 14.15
C GLU A 348 23.73 -19.58 14.04
N ALA A 349 24.07 -20.51 13.18
CA ALA A 349 25.46 -20.93 12.93
C ALA A 349 26.29 -19.91 12.14
N CYS A 350 25.65 -19.00 11.39
CA CYS A 350 26.32 -17.98 10.58
C CYS A 350 26.71 -16.75 11.43
N PRO A 351 27.61 -15.86 10.96
CA PRO A 351 27.79 -14.54 11.54
C PRO A 351 26.49 -13.73 11.58
N PHE A 352 26.35 -12.84 12.55
CA PHE A 352 25.16 -12.02 12.67
C PHE A 352 24.92 -11.20 11.39
N HIS A 353 23.79 -11.42 10.74
CA HIS A 353 23.42 -10.77 9.46
C HIS A 353 24.50 -10.82 8.38
N ALA A 354 25.05 -12.01 8.14
CA ALA A 354 26.17 -12.23 7.23
C ALA A 354 25.99 -11.64 5.82
N ASN A 355 24.76 -11.59 5.30
CA ASN A 355 24.42 -11.06 3.97
C ASN A 355 23.76 -9.65 4.02
N ALA A 356 23.87 -8.93 5.13
CA ALA A 356 23.20 -7.64 5.35
C ALA A 356 23.46 -6.61 4.23
N ASN A 357 24.70 -6.53 3.75
CA ASN A 357 25.06 -5.58 2.69
C ASN A 357 24.38 -5.89 1.37
N GLN A 358 24.28 -7.18 1.00
CA GLN A 358 23.61 -7.61 -0.22
C GLN A 358 22.09 -7.33 -0.15
N LEU A 359 21.47 -7.60 0.99
CA LEU A 359 20.06 -7.31 1.26
C LEU A 359 19.76 -5.80 1.16
N ARG A 360 20.58 -4.98 1.82
CA ARG A 360 20.46 -3.51 1.75
C ARG A 360 20.63 -2.97 0.33
N GLN A 361 21.60 -3.51 -0.41
CA GLN A 361 21.84 -3.11 -1.81
C GLN A 361 20.64 -3.44 -2.70
N ALA A 362 20.05 -4.62 -2.55
CA ALA A 362 18.83 -5.00 -3.25
C ALA A 362 17.65 -4.09 -2.87
N ALA A 363 17.42 -3.86 -1.57
CA ALA A 363 16.35 -2.99 -1.09
C ALA A 363 16.48 -1.53 -1.53
N ALA A 364 17.71 -1.01 -1.66
CA ALA A 364 17.95 0.37 -2.11
C ALA A 364 17.42 0.62 -3.53
N GLN A 365 17.38 -0.41 -4.39
CA GLN A 365 16.83 -0.33 -5.74
C GLN A 365 15.29 -0.28 -5.73
N GLU A 366 14.66 -0.64 -4.59
CA GLU A 366 13.22 -0.76 -4.43
C GLU A 366 12.62 0.33 -3.54
N SER A 367 13.29 1.49 -3.44
CA SER A 367 12.79 2.61 -2.64
C SER A 367 11.53 3.24 -3.23
N TRP A 368 10.68 3.81 -2.36
CA TRP A 368 9.49 4.55 -2.80
C TRP A 368 9.81 5.70 -3.76
N SER A 369 10.94 6.37 -3.59
CA SER A 369 11.36 7.44 -4.50
C SER A 369 11.58 6.93 -5.93
N ARG A 370 12.18 5.74 -6.11
CA ARG A 370 12.34 5.12 -7.44
C ARG A 370 10.99 4.70 -8.03
N ARG A 371 10.11 4.07 -7.24
CA ARG A 371 8.76 3.72 -7.68
C ARG A 371 7.97 4.95 -8.11
N ALA A 372 8.08 6.04 -7.36
CA ALA A 372 7.44 7.32 -7.70
C ALA A 372 7.98 7.94 -8.99
N GLN A 373 9.24 7.74 -9.37
CA GLN A 373 9.77 8.19 -10.65
C GLN A 373 9.05 7.53 -11.84
N THR A 374 8.80 6.22 -11.78
CA THR A 374 8.00 5.50 -12.78
C THR A 374 6.60 6.10 -12.89
N VAL A 375 5.96 6.33 -11.74
CA VAL A 375 4.62 6.95 -11.70
C VAL A 375 4.65 8.36 -12.29
N LYS A 376 5.65 9.20 -11.95
CA LYS A 376 5.81 10.55 -12.49
C LYS A 376 5.93 10.55 -14.02
N GLN A 377 6.69 9.62 -14.60
CA GLN A 377 6.83 9.48 -16.04
C GLN A 377 5.47 9.17 -16.71
N CYS A 378 4.70 8.25 -16.12
CA CYS A 378 3.36 7.93 -16.59
C CYS A 378 2.42 9.14 -16.50
N LEU A 379 2.34 9.81 -15.35
CA LEU A 379 1.42 10.92 -15.13
C LEU A 379 1.73 12.13 -16.03
N LYS A 380 3.00 12.37 -16.36
CA LYS A 380 3.41 13.43 -17.30
C LYS A 380 2.74 13.29 -18.67
N GLN A 381 2.49 12.07 -19.14
CA GLN A 381 1.82 11.83 -20.42
C GLN A 381 0.40 12.44 -20.44
N PHE A 382 -0.33 12.35 -19.34
CA PHE A 382 -1.66 12.94 -19.21
C PHE A 382 -1.64 14.46 -19.06
N ALA A 383 -0.58 15.02 -18.47
CA ALA A 383 -0.41 16.46 -18.34
C ALA A 383 -0.01 17.13 -19.67
N HIS A 384 0.85 16.49 -20.49
CA HIS A 384 1.38 17.06 -21.74
C HIS A 384 0.39 16.92 -22.92
N SER A 385 -0.47 15.91 -22.96
CA SER A 385 -1.52 15.76 -23.98
C SER A 385 -2.43 16.99 -24.06
N ALA A 386 -2.51 17.78 -22.99
CA ALA A 386 -3.25 19.03 -22.94
C ALA A 386 -2.58 20.18 -23.68
N ALA A 387 -1.28 20.34 -23.49
CA ALA A 387 -0.53 21.43 -24.13
C ALA A 387 -0.53 21.30 -25.66
N GLN A 388 -0.60 20.06 -26.18
CA GLN A 388 -0.67 19.80 -27.63
C GLN A 388 -2.06 20.02 -28.20
N LEU A 389 -3.13 19.81 -27.44
CA LEU A 389 -4.51 20.07 -27.88
C LEU A 389 -4.81 21.57 -27.84
N ASP A 390 -4.38 22.28 -26.82
CA ASP A 390 -4.57 23.71 -26.70
C ASP A 390 -3.73 24.46 -27.77
N ALA A 391 -2.52 24.01 -28.07
CA ALA A 391 -1.69 24.56 -29.16
C ALA A 391 -2.26 24.31 -30.58
N LYS A 392 -3.05 23.25 -30.76
CA LYS A 392 -3.77 23.01 -32.01
C LYS A 392 -5.04 23.84 -32.14
N CYS A 393 -5.69 24.19 -31.04
CA CYS A 393 -6.86 25.08 -31.04
C CYS A 393 -6.48 26.57 -31.21
N GLU A 394 -5.26 26.96 -30.86
CA GLU A 394 -4.79 28.35 -30.99
C GLU A 394 -4.12 28.68 -32.35
N GLN A 395 -3.98 27.72 -33.26
CA GLN A 395 -3.58 28.05 -34.65
C GLN A 395 -4.79 28.51 -35.45
N PRO A 396 -4.99 29.83 -35.66
CA PRO A 396 -6.00 30.30 -36.58
C PRO A 396 -5.63 29.84 -37.98
N ASN A 397 -6.62 29.32 -38.69
CA ASN A 397 -6.62 28.83 -40.06
C ASN A 397 -6.03 29.89 -41.05
N LYS A 398 -4.70 29.96 -41.18
CA LYS A 398 -3.97 30.83 -42.11
C LYS A 398 -3.80 30.21 -43.49
N ALA A 399 -4.73 29.35 -43.91
CA ALA A 399 -4.71 28.75 -45.24
C ALA A 399 -6.03 28.91 -45.94
N ALA A 400 -6.49 30.17 -46.09
CA ALA A 400 -7.58 30.49 -47.02
C ALA A 400 -7.51 31.97 -47.44
N HIS A 401 -6.42 32.37 -48.09
CA HIS A 401 -6.38 33.57 -48.96
C HIS A 401 -5.07 33.53 -49.74
N SER A 402 -5.03 32.73 -50.79
CA SER A 402 -4.08 32.91 -51.87
C SER A 402 -4.49 32.06 -53.05
N SER A 403 -5.59 32.46 -53.70
CA SER A 403 -5.91 32.06 -55.06
C SER A 403 -6.99 33.00 -55.58
N LEU A 404 -6.60 34.18 -56.00
CA LEU A 404 -7.31 35.05 -56.94
C LEU A 404 -6.44 36.31 -57.15
N ILE A 405 -5.49 36.22 -58.05
CA ILE A 405 -5.17 37.20 -59.11
C ILE A 405 -4.27 36.47 -60.10
#